data_9f6f00d0b98e9fb056019587b986025d
#
_entry.id   9f6f00d0b98e9fb056019587b986025d
#
_cell.length_a   1.000
_cell.length_b   1.000
_cell.length_c   1.000
_cell.angle_alpha   90.00
_cell.angle_beta   90.00
_cell.angle_gamma   90.00
#
_symmetry.space_group_name_H-M   'P 1'
#
loop_
_entity.id
_entity.type
_entity.pdbx_description
1 polymer ?
#
loop_
_entity_poly.entity_id
_entity_poly.type
_entity_poly.pdbx_seq_one_letter_code
_entity_poly.pdbx_strand_id
1 'polypeptide(L)'
;MRKSIVLGIIMLSVMFVKGQELTLPQLSQYLADNPFVMSPTYAGIGDHIKVRINGLTQWVGIEDAPDTQSLAADARIGNKSGLGMLLYNDSNGETKQRGARLSFAHHLTLDRYDDEFVSFGISYNFNQFRIDIENFDGPDPNVTDDRATTNHNFDVGVLYRKDKFYFSLNASNLLDKDLSNFNPVFEPNRLRNYYVYTGYRYTKNKNSRLEIEPSVFFQWFESDGRSVTDLNVKFRWYDFEDYYYAGVTYRFLNDQIGNPLYIAPIMGLKKSNFYFGYSYQIILNEILGFSTGTHVVTLGVDLFQGLSNCRCTY
;
A
#
# COMPACT_ATOMS: atom_id res chain seq x y z
N MET A 1 5.95 -20.08 -46.97
CA MET A 1 5.18 -20.53 -45.78
C MET A 1 5.90 -20.25 -44.43
N ARG A 2 7.16 -20.63 -44.20
CA ARG A 2 7.83 -20.37 -42.90
C ARG A 2 7.98 -18.88 -42.53
N LYS A 3 8.27 -18.00 -43.47
CA LYS A 3 8.39 -16.53 -43.24
C LYS A 3 7.06 -15.86 -42.89
N SER A 4 5.94 -16.35 -43.44
CA SER A 4 4.60 -15.83 -43.17
C SER A 4 4.07 -16.23 -41.79
N ILE A 5 4.50 -17.39 -41.26
CA ILE A 5 4.15 -17.85 -39.91
C ILE A 5 4.92 -17.04 -38.84
N VAL A 6 6.20 -16.73 -39.08
CA VAL A 6 7.00 -15.90 -38.17
C VAL A 6 6.47 -14.47 -38.10
N LEU A 7 6.05 -13.89 -39.26
CA LEU A 7 5.41 -12.57 -39.30
C LEU A 7 4.04 -12.54 -38.57
N GLY A 8 3.28 -13.64 -38.68
CA GLY A 8 2.01 -13.78 -37.96
C GLY A 8 2.20 -13.90 -36.42
N ILE A 9 3.26 -14.57 -35.97
CA ILE A 9 3.59 -14.68 -34.53
C ILE A 9 4.08 -13.33 -33.99
N ILE A 10 4.87 -12.59 -34.77
CA ILE A 10 5.32 -11.24 -34.38
C ILE A 10 4.13 -10.26 -34.32
N MET A 11 3.16 -10.34 -35.25
CA MET A 11 1.95 -9.51 -35.19
C MET A 11 1.01 -9.87 -34.03
N LEU A 12 0.98 -11.12 -33.58
CA LEU A 12 0.20 -11.51 -32.40
C LEU A 12 0.83 -11.05 -31.08
N SER A 13 2.15 -10.86 -31.04
CA SER A 13 2.83 -10.41 -29.81
C SER A 13 2.72 -8.90 -29.54
N VAL A 14 2.25 -8.10 -30.51
CA VAL A 14 2.10 -6.64 -30.38
C VAL A 14 0.73 -6.23 -29.79
N MET A 15 -0.20 -7.16 -29.57
CA MET A 15 -1.57 -6.83 -29.13
C MET A 15 -1.81 -6.70 -27.63
N PHE A 16 -0.77 -6.73 -26.78
CA PHE A 16 -0.93 -6.63 -25.32
C PHE A 16 -0.04 -5.57 -24.66
N VAL A 17 0.17 -4.44 -25.32
CA VAL A 17 0.69 -3.26 -24.61
C VAL A 17 -0.50 -2.58 -23.93
N LYS A 18 -0.78 -2.97 -22.69
CA LYS A 18 -1.69 -2.23 -21.82
C LYS A 18 -0.91 -1.04 -21.27
N GLY A 19 -1.48 0.16 -21.40
CA GLY A 19 -0.86 1.38 -20.90
C GLY A 19 -0.63 1.34 -19.40
N GLN A 20 0.29 2.17 -18.91
CA GLN A 20 0.56 2.30 -17.49
C GLN A 20 -0.70 2.74 -16.76
N GLU A 21 -1.10 1.97 -15.76
CA GLU A 21 -2.19 2.33 -14.88
C GLU A 21 -1.73 3.45 -13.94
N LEU A 22 -2.57 4.46 -13.74
CA LEU A 22 -2.47 5.44 -12.66
C LEU A 22 -2.72 4.73 -11.33
N THR A 23 -1.79 3.92 -10.89
CA THR A 23 -1.88 3.26 -9.60
C THR A 23 -1.44 4.21 -8.50
N LEU A 24 -2.16 4.18 -7.39
CA LEU A 24 -1.66 4.71 -6.14
C LEU A 24 -0.28 4.07 -5.84
N PRO A 25 0.64 4.82 -5.21
CA PRO A 25 1.98 4.32 -4.88
C PRO A 25 1.92 2.97 -4.18
N GLN A 26 2.92 2.13 -4.42
CA GLN A 26 2.97 0.79 -3.87
C GLN A 26 2.75 0.77 -2.35
N LEU A 27 1.74 0.02 -1.89
CA LEU A 27 1.37 -0.09 -0.49
C LEU A 27 2.28 -1.05 0.29
N SER A 28 3.59 -0.93 0.15
CA SER A 28 4.54 -1.76 0.91
C SER A 28 4.74 -1.29 2.36
N GLN A 29 4.32 -0.07 2.67
CA GLN A 29 4.49 0.55 4.00
C GLN A 29 3.63 -0.08 5.10
N TYR A 30 2.62 -0.89 4.75
CA TYR A 30 1.79 -1.60 5.73
C TYR A 30 2.61 -2.56 6.60
N LEU A 31 3.72 -3.07 6.08
CA LEU A 31 4.64 -3.96 6.79
C LEU A 31 5.38 -3.28 7.92
N ALA A 32 5.54 -1.96 7.86
CA ALA A 32 6.14 -1.14 8.90
C ALA A 32 5.14 -0.76 10.01
N ASP A 33 4.27 -1.70 10.42
CA ASP A 33 3.23 -1.51 11.44
C ASP A 33 2.34 -0.28 11.18
N ASN A 34 2.08 -0.01 9.90
CA ASN A 34 1.22 1.06 9.42
C ASN A 34 0.11 0.55 8.47
N PRO A 35 -0.74 -0.40 8.89
CA PRO A 35 -1.79 -0.95 8.04
C PRO A 35 -2.86 0.07 7.64
N PHE A 36 -2.92 1.23 8.31
CA PHE A 36 -3.81 2.32 7.95
C PHE A 36 -3.56 2.85 6.53
N VAL A 37 -2.32 2.79 6.01
CA VAL A 37 -2.03 3.20 4.62
C VAL A 37 -2.78 2.35 3.59
N MET A 38 -3.08 1.10 3.94
CA MET A 38 -3.74 0.13 3.08
C MET A 38 -5.27 0.23 3.16
N SER A 39 -5.82 0.46 4.35
CA SER A 39 -7.26 0.38 4.58
C SER A 39 -7.76 1.38 5.61
N PRO A 40 -8.90 2.04 5.34
CA PRO A 40 -9.54 2.93 6.31
C PRO A 40 -9.96 2.21 7.59
N THR A 41 -10.18 0.90 7.55
CA THR A 41 -10.65 0.10 8.70
C THR A 41 -9.69 0.09 9.88
N TYR A 42 -8.42 0.44 9.64
CA TYR A 42 -7.40 0.51 10.69
C TYR A 42 -7.33 1.87 11.40
N ALA A 43 -8.06 2.88 10.92
CA ALA A 43 -8.05 4.21 11.55
C ALA A 43 -8.54 4.14 13.00
N GLY A 44 -7.75 4.64 13.94
CA GLY A 44 -8.09 4.71 15.35
C GLY A 44 -8.02 3.39 16.12
N ILE A 45 -7.37 2.35 15.57
CA ILE A 45 -7.07 1.14 16.34
C ILE A 45 -5.91 1.45 17.30
N GLY A 46 -6.14 1.25 18.60
CA GLY A 46 -5.20 1.58 19.66
C GLY A 46 -5.57 2.86 20.41
N ASP A 47 -4.72 3.31 21.35
CA ASP A 47 -4.99 4.43 22.28
C ASP A 47 -4.21 5.69 21.96
N HIS A 48 -3.42 5.69 20.91
CA HIS A 48 -2.55 6.80 20.56
C HIS A 48 -3.02 7.51 19.32
N ILE A 49 -2.65 8.78 19.18
CA ILE A 49 -2.57 9.42 17.87
C ILE A 49 -1.29 8.91 17.21
N LYS A 50 -1.41 8.15 16.14
CA LYS A 50 -0.27 7.61 15.38
C LYS A 50 0.04 8.55 14.24
N VAL A 51 1.30 8.96 14.14
CA VAL A 51 1.80 9.74 13.00
C VAL A 51 2.94 8.97 12.36
N ARG A 52 2.90 8.77 11.06
CA ARG A 52 3.90 8.04 10.28
C ARG A 52 4.29 8.82 9.04
N ILE A 53 5.57 9.01 8.85
CA ILE A 53 6.17 9.57 7.64
C ILE A 53 6.86 8.43 6.93
N ASN A 54 6.59 8.26 5.65
CA ASN A 54 7.19 7.23 4.83
C ASN A 54 7.90 7.84 3.63
N GLY A 55 9.06 7.30 3.30
CA GLY A 55 9.79 7.54 2.07
C GLY A 55 10.02 6.21 1.37
N LEU A 56 9.73 6.16 0.07
CA LEU A 56 9.96 5.03 -0.81
C LEU A 56 10.73 5.54 -2.02
N THR A 57 12.01 5.18 -2.15
CA THR A 57 12.82 5.50 -3.32
C THR A 57 13.09 4.21 -4.08
N GLN A 58 12.53 4.11 -5.29
CA GLN A 58 12.65 2.92 -6.13
C GLN A 58 13.87 3.02 -7.04
N TRP A 59 14.40 1.86 -7.40
CA TRP A 59 15.43 1.70 -8.44
C TRP A 59 16.61 2.67 -8.30
N VAL A 60 17.16 2.77 -7.10
CA VAL A 60 18.27 3.68 -6.80
C VAL A 60 19.44 3.45 -7.77
N GLY A 61 19.88 4.53 -8.40
CA GLY A 61 20.89 4.54 -9.47
C GLY A 61 20.34 4.79 -10.87
N ILE A 62 19.02 4.77 -11.04
CA ILE A 62 18.34 5.16 -12.28
C ILE A 62 17.86 6.61 -12.12
N GLU A 63 18.16 7.44 -13.11
CA GLU A 63 17.70 8.84 -13.14
C GLU A 63 16.18 8.87 -13.28
N ASP A 64 15.53 9.83 -12.60
CA ASP A 64 14.07 10.01 -12.58
C ASP A 64 13.26 8.77 -12.15
N ALA A 65 13.90 7.87 -11.41
CA ALA A 65 13.23 6.70 -10.85
C ALA A 65 12.12 7.10 -9.85
N PRO A 66 11.09 6.24 -9.65
CA PRO A 66 9.97 6.57 -8.79
C PRO A 66 10.38 6.88 -7.35
N ASP A 67 9.91 8.00 -6.82
CA ASP A 67 10.07 8.42 -5.42
C ASP A 67 8.70 8.79 -4.84
N THR A 68 8.34 8.16 -3.73
CA THR A 68 7.06 8.36 -3.06
C THR A 68 7.28 8.81 -1.62
N GLN A 69 6.65 9.89 -1.24
CA GLN A 69 6.63 10.38 0.14
C GLN A 69 5.19 10.37 0.65
N SER A 70 4.99 9.96 1.90
CA SER A 70 3.66 10.03 2.51
C SER A 70 3.71 10.38 3.99
N LEU A 71 2.65 11.06 4.43
CA LEU A 71 2.36 11.36 5.83
C LEU A 71 1.01 10.75 6.17
N ALA A 72 1.00 9.80 7.08
CA ALA A 72 -0.20 9.18 7.62
C ALA A 72 -0.40 9.59 9.08
N ALA A 73 -1.63 9.94 9.43
CA ALA A 73 -2.00 10.18 10.83
C ALA A 73 -3.37 9.57 11.08
N ASP A 74 -3.53 8.84 12.17
CA ASP A 74 -4.81 8.29 12.60
C ASP A 74 -4.97 8.37 14.11
N ALA A 75 -6.21 8.54 14.54
CA ALA A 75 -6.56 8.64 15.95
C ALA A 75 -7.96 8.11 16.20
N ARG A 76 -8.16 7.59 17.41
CA ARG A 76 -9.48 7.24 17.90
C ARG A 76 -10.24 8.52 18.29
N ILE A 77 -11.51 8.55 17.90
CA ILE A 77 -12.49 9.56 18.33
C ILE A 77 -13.61 8.87 19.10
N GLY A 78 -13.66 9.09 20.42
CA GLY A 78 -14.60 8.38 21.30
C GLY A 78 -14.23 6.90 21.45
N ASN A 79 -15.24 6.07 21.78
CA ASN A 79 -14.99 4.67 22.18
C ASN A 79 -14.86 3.68 21.03
N LYS A 80 -15.52 3.96 19.89
CA LYS A 80 -15.68 2.96 18.80
C LYS A 80 -15.36 3.48 17.42
N SER A 81 -14.93 4.72 17.29
CA SER A 81 -14.67 5.32 15.98
C SER A 81 -13.27 5.88 15.88
N GLY A 82 -12.73 5.89 14.69
CA GLY A 82 -11.45 6.48 14.35
C GLY A 82 -11.54 7.38 13.14
N LEU A 83 -10.67 8.37 13.13
CA LEU A 83 -10.41 9.22 11.97
C LEU A 83 -8.95 9.06 11.56
N GLY A 84 -8.70 9.21 10.28
CA GLY A 84 -7.35 9.21 9.76
C GLY A 84 -7.21 10.07 8.51
N MET A 85 -5.98 10.49 8.26
CA MET A 85 -5.58 11.25 7.10
C MET A 85 -4.29 10.66 6.53
N LEU A 86 -4.22 10.55 5.22
CA LEU A 86 -3.00 10.22 4.48
C LEU A 86 -2.79 11.30 3.43
N LEU A 87 -1.60 11.89 3.42
CA LEU A 87 -1.11 12.76 2.35
C LEU A 87 0.02 12.03 1.64
N TYR A 88 0.09 12.15 0.32
CA TYR A 88 1.19 11.56 -0.44
C TYR A 88 1.59 12.45 -1.62
N ASN A 89 2.86 12.32 -1.98
CA ASN A 89 3.46 12.89 -3.18
C ASN A 89 4.30 11.79 -3.83
N ASP A 90 4.03 11.52 -5.08
CA ASP A 90 4.70 10.51 -5.89
C ASP A 90 5.21 11.15 -7.17
N SER A 91 6.44 10.86 -7.54
CA SER A 91 7.04 11.28 -8.80
C SER A 91 7.64 10.07 -9.51
N ASN A 92 7.44 9.97 -10.81
CA ASN A 92 7.96 8.92 -11.65
C ASN A 92 8.28 9.53 -13.02
N GLY A 93 9.55 9.88 -13.23
CA GLY A 93 9.92 10.72 -14.36
C GLY A 93 9.17 12.05 -14.32
N GLU A 94 8.66 12.45 -15.48
CA GLU A 94 7.86 13.67 -15.62
C GLU A 94 6.42 13.54 -15.10
N THR A 95 6.05 12.37 -14.60
CA THR A 95 4.73 12.13 -14.02
C THR A 95 4.75 12.44 -12.53
N LYS A 96 3.86 13.31 -12.08
CA LYS A 96 3.69 13.68 -10.68
C LYS A 96 2.27 13.39 -10.21
N GLN A 97 2.16 12.74 -9.07
CA GLN A 97 0.89 12.42 -8.46
C GLN A 97 0.87 12.89 -7.00
N ARG A 98 -0.12 13.67 -6.63
CA ARG A 98 -0.30 14.16 -5.26
C ARG A 98 -1.71 13.89 -4.81
N GLY A 99 -1.86 13.52 -3.55
CA GLY A 99 -3.20 13.24 -3.06
C GLY A 99 -3.34 13.34 -1.55
N ALA A 100 -4.62 13.34 -1.16
CA ALA A 100 -5.06 13.30 0.21
C ALA A 100 -6.17 12.26 0.35
N ARG A 101 -6.13 11.48 1.43
CA ARG A 101 -7.19 10.55 1.81
C ARG A 101 -7.66 10.87 3.21
N LEU A 102 -8.96 11.09 3.38
CA LEU A 102 -9.61 11.24 4.67
C LEU A 102 -10.41 9.98 4.95
N SER A 103 -10.21 9.39 6.11
CA SER A 103 -10.76 8.10 6.48
C SER A 103 -11.56 8.18 7.78
N PHE A 104 -12.66 7.44 7.81
CA PHE A 104 -13.45 7.18 9.01
C PHE A 104 -13.59 5.68 9.19
N ALA A 105 -13.42 5.21 10.43
CA ALA A 105 -13.67 3.82 10.80
C ALA A 105 -14.62 3.74 12.00
N HIS A 106 -15.43 2.69 12.02
CA HIS A 106 -16.26 2.33 13.17
C HIS A 106 -16.00 0.88 13.57
N HIS A 107 -15.71 0.67 14.85
CA HIS A 107 -15.29 -0.61 15.42
C HIS A 107 -16.41 -1.18 16.31
N LEU A 108 -16.94 -2.31 15.91
CA LEU A 108 -17.94 -3.04 16.69
C LEU A 108 -17.25 -4.14 17.49
N THR A 109 -17.47 -4.16 18.79
CA THR A 109 -17.07 -5.26 19.66
C THR A 109 -18.17 -6.32 19.60
N LEU A 110 -17.86 -7.50 19.08
CA LEU A 110 -18.75 -8.65 19.04
C LEU A 110 -18.69 -9.43 20.35
N ASP A 111 -17.48 -9.72 20.79
CA ASP A 111 -17.22 -10.32 22.09
C ASP A 111 -16.02 -9.65 22.77
N ARG A 112 -16.18 -9.28 24.05
CA ARG A 112 -15.12 -8.67 24.85
C ARG A 112 -14.21 -9.69 25.52
N TYR A 113 -14.72 -10.90 25.76
CA TYR A 113 -13.95 -11.96 26.41
C TYR A 113 -12.95 -12.60 25.44
N ASP A 114 -13.38 -12.71 24.17
CA ASP A 114 -12.58 -13.31 23.10
C ASP A 114 -11.86 -12.26 22.23
N ASP A 115 -11.86 -10.98 22.63
CA ASP A 115 -11.28 -9.87 21.86
C ASP A 115 -11.70 -9.91 20.37
N GLU A 116 -13.03 -10.04 20.15
CA GLU A 116 -13.61 -10.19 18.82
C GLU A 116 -14.23 -8.88 18.33
N PHE A 117 -13.74 -8.39 17.17
CA PHE A 117 -14.12 -7.10 16.61
C PHE A 117 -14.39 -7.20 15.12
N VAL A 118 -15.37 -6.41 14.66
CA VAL A 118 -15.58 -6.08 13.26
C VAL A 118 -15.46 -4.56 13.09
N SER A 119 -14.64 -4.13 12.15
CA SER A 119 -14.44 -2.72 11.83
C SER A 119 -14.91 -2.45 10.40
N PHE A 120 -15.67 -1.37 10.21
CA PHE A 120 -16.07 -0.85 8.91
C PHE A 120 -15.33 0.46 8.68
N GLY A 121 -14.81 0.67 7.46
CA GLY A 121 -14.09 1.88 7.11
C GLY A 121 -14.55 2.43 5.78
N ILE A 122 -14.55 3.75 5.68
CA ILE A 122 -14.76 4.50 4.44
C ILE A 122 -13.70 5.58 4.34
N SER A 123 -13.20 5.81 3.13
CA SER A 123 -12.33 6.95 2.84
C SER A 123 -12.86 7.75 1.67
N TYR A 124 -12.60 9.05 1.71
CA TYR A 124 -12.66 9.93 0.55
C TYR A 124 -11.24 10.23 0.08
N ASN A 125 -10.98 10.01 -1.21
CA ASN A 125 -9.69 10.22 -1.85
C ASN A 125 -9.77 11.41 -2.80
N PHE A 126 -8.82 12.32 -2.66
CA PHE A 126 -8.52 13.38 -3.62
C PHE A 126 -7.15 13.09 -4.22
N ASN A 127 -7.06 13.00 -5.53
CA ASN A 127 -5.82 12.76 -6.25
C ASN A 127 -5.68 13.72 -7.42
N GLN A 128 -4.54 14.38 -7.52
CA GLN A 128 -4.14 15.19 -8.65
C GLN A 128 -2.98 14.50 -9.36
N PHE A 129 -3.17 14.26 -10.64
CA PHE A 129 -2.18 13.70 -11.55
C PHE A 129 -1.75 14.77 -12.54
N ARG A 130 -0.43 14.90 -12.78
CA ARG A 130 0.14 15.83 -13.73
C ARG A 130 1.25 15.14 -14.52
N ILE A 131 1.33 15.43 -15.81
CA ILE A 131 2.47 15.15 -16.67
C ILE A 131 3.06 16.49 -17.07
N ASP A 132 4.35 16.72 -16.77
CA ASP A 132 5.10 17.90 -17.17
C ASP A 132 5.80 17.59 -18.50
N ILE A 133 5.46 18.29 -19.58
CA ILE A 133 6.03 18.06 -20.91
C ILE A 133 7.19 19.00 -21.26
N GLU A 134 7.40 20.03 -20.43
CA GLU A 134 8.44 21.05 -20.68
C GLU A 134 9.87 20.46 -20.75
N ASN A 135 10.08 19.32 -20.10
CA ASN A 135 11.37 18.64 -20.02
C ASN A 135 11.54 17.48 -21.01
N PHE A 136 10.58 17.26 -21.90
CA PHE A 136 10.75 16.22 -22.93
C PHE A 136 11.79 16.62 -23.96
N ASP A 137 12.69 15.70 -24.33
CA ASP A 137 13.73 15.90 -25.34
C ASP A 137 13.22 16.13 -26.78
N GLY A 138 11.93 16.35 -26.95
CA GLY A 138 11.28 16.63 -28.24
C GLY A 138 9.75 16.55 -28.18
N PRO A 139 9.05 17.08 -29.19
CA PRO A 139 7.59 17.05 -29.21
C PRO A 139 7.10 15.62 -29.39
N ASP A 140 6.35 15.11 -28.43
CA ASP A 140 5.59 13.87 -28.55
C ASP A 140 4.21 14.21 -29.15
N PRO A 141 3.84 13.69 -30.36
CA PRO A 141 2.56 13.98 -30.96
C PRO A 141 1.35 13.45 -30.15
N ASN A 142 1.58 12.56 -29.16
CA ASN A 142 0.54 12.04 -28.28
C ASN A 142 0.36 12.85 -27.00
N VAL A 143 1.33 13.70 -26.66
CA VAL A 143 1.31 14.55 -25.46
C VAL A 143 1.66 15.96 -25.89
N THR A 144 0.67 16.73 -26.28
CA THR A 144 0.85 18.08 -26.86
C THR A 144 0.85 19.20 -25.85
N ASP A 145 0.30 18.97 -24.65
CA ASP A 145 0.16 19.97 -23.59
C ASP A 145 0.33 19.35 -22.21
N ASP A 146 0.71 20.15 -21.21
CA ASP A 146 0.70 19.77 -19.81
C ASP A 146 -0.66 19.19 -19.41
N ARG A 147 -0.67 17.93 -18.97
CA ARG A 147 -1.90 17.26 -18.55
C ARG A 147 -2.02 17.28 -17.05
N ALA A 148 -3.02 17.98 -16.54
CA ALA A 148 -3.41 17.94 -15.15
C ALA A 148 -4.81 17.38 -15.00
N THR A 149 -4.97 16.35 -14.19
CA THR A 149 -6.25 15.71 -13.91
C THR A 149 -6.46 15.61 -12.43
N THR A 150 -7.67 15.91 -11.99
CA THR A 150 -8.10 15.71 -10.61
C THR A 150 -9.10 14.57 -10.56
N ASN A 151 -8.91 13.62 -9.64
CA ASN A 151 -9.81 12.51 -9.43
C ASN A 151 -10.31 12.51 -7.97
N HIS A 152 -11.62 12.37 -7.81
CA HIS A 152 -12.30 12.22 -6.52
C HIS A 152 -12.83 10.81 -6.43
N ASN A 153 -12.52 10.09 -5.35
CA ASN A 153 -12.90 8.70 -5.24
C ASN A 153 -13.19 8.29 -3.79
N PHE A 154 -13.66 7.08 -3.61
CA PHE A 154 -13.96 6.50 -2.30
C PHE A 154 -13.35 5.11 -2.19
N ASP A 155 -12.94 4.77 -0.96
CA ASP A 155 -12.57 3.42 -0.57
C ASP A 155 -13.50 2.93 0.54
N VAL A 156 -13.75 1.65 0.58
CA VAL A 156 -14.47 0.98 1.65
C VAL A 156 -13.73 -0.26 2.10
N GLY A 157 -13.93 -0.65 3.35
CA GLY A 157 -13.31 -1.86 3.87
C GLY A 157 -14.06 -2.45 5.04
N VAL A 158 -13.79 -3.73 5.29
CA VAL A 158 -14.21 -4.49 6.45
C VAL A 158 -12.99 -5.20 7.02
N LEU A 159 -12.80 -5.11 8.34
CA LEU A 159 -11.74 -5.80 9.07
C LEU A 159 -12.36 -6.62 10.19
N TYR A 160 -12.15 -7.92 10.17
CA TYR A 160 -12.46 -8.83 11.26
C TYR A 160 -11.19 -9.14 12.05
N ARG A 161 -11.27 -9.06 13.38
CA ARG A 161 -10.20 -9.44 14.30
C ARG A 161 -10.77 -10.30 15.41
N LYS A 162 -10.08 -11.39 15.72
CA LYS A 162 -10.39 -12.25 16.85
C LYS A 162 -9.08 -12.72 17.50
N ASP A 163 -8.86 -12.31 18.74
CA ASP A 163 -7.60 -12.54 19.47
C ASP A 163 -6.41 -12.12 18.59
N LYS A 164 -5.67 -13.06 18.07
CA LYS A 164 -4.44 -12.86 17.26
C LYS A 164 -4.66 -12.95 15.74
N PHE A 165 -5.83 -13.38 15.33
CA PHE A 165 -6.20 -13.49 13.92
C PHE A 165 -6.79 -12.17 13.41
N TYR A 166 -6.45 -11.82 12.19
CA TYR A 166 -7.08 -10.70 11.47
C TYR A 166 -7.30 -11.03 10.01
N PHE A 167 -8.41 -10.50 9.48
CA PHE A 167 -8.80 -10.64 8.08
C PHE A 167 -9.46 -9.35 7.59
N SER A 168 -8.88 -8.73 6.57
CA SER A 168 -9.32 -7.45 6.01
C SER A 168 -9.67 -7.61 4.53
N LEU A 169 -10.83 -7.08 4.15
CA LEU A 169 -11.29 -6.93 2.77
C LEU A 169 -11.46 -5.44 2.46
N ASN A 170 -10.95 -5.01 1.33
CA ASN A 170 -11.00 -3.60 0.94
C ASN A 170 -11.25 -3.47 -0.55
N ALA A 171 -12.00 -2.43 -0.93
CA ALA A 171 -12.16 -1.99 -2.30
C ALA A 171 -11.84 -0.50 -2.38
N SER A 172 -10.91 -0.14 -3.24
CA SER A 172 -10.44 1.23 -3.46
C SER A 172 -10.83 1.73 -4.82
N ASN A 173 -10.93 3.07 -4.93
CA ASN A 173 -11.26 3.77 -6.17
C ASN A 173 -12.59 3.30 -6.77
N LEU A 174 -13.66 3.32 -5.98
CA LEU A 174 -14.97 2.76 -6.34
C LEU A 174 -15.64 3.45 -7.52
N LEU A 175 -15.36 4.75 -7.73
CA LEU A 175 -15.93 5.51 -8.83
C LEU A 175 -15.07 5.36 -10.09
N ASP A 176 -15.73 5.28 -11.23
CA ASP A 176 -15.06 5.29 -12.52
C ASP A 176 -14.44 6.67 -12.78
N LYS A 177 -13.30 6.71 -13.47
CA LYS A 177 -12.64 7.96 -13.86
C LYS A 177 -13.44 8.65 -14.96
N ASP A 178 -13.63 9.96 -14.86
CA ASP A 178 -14.20 10.76 -15.95
C ASP A 178 -13.17 10.90 -17.08
N LEU A 179 -13.46 10.31 -18.24
CA LEU A 179 -12.63 10.34 -19.42
C LEU A 179 -13.12 11.34 -20.48
N SER A 180 -14.05 12.24 -20.14
CA SER A 180 -14.63 13.19 -21.10
C SER A 180 -13.59 14.05 -21.84
N ASN A 181 -12.45 14.32 -21.20
CA ASN A 181 -11.34 15.11 -21.74
C ASN A 181 -10.14 14.28 -22.21
N PHE A 182 -10.27 12.94 -22.28
CA PHE A 182 -9.19 12.02 -22.61
C PHE A 182 -9.57 11.08 -23.74
N ASN A 183 -8.57 10.49 -24.38
CA ASN A 183 -8.83 9.43 -25.35
C ASN A 183 -9.11 8.11 -24.60
N PRO A 184 -10.36 7.58 -24.61
CA PRO A 184 -10.73 6.41 -23.82
C PRO A 184 -10.02 5.12 -24.27
N VAL A 185 -9.33 5.14 -25.41
CA VAL A 185 -8.59 3.97 -25.93
C VAL A 185 -7.30 3.73 -25.16
N PHE A 186 -6.69 4.79 -24.62
CA PHE A 186 -5.36 4.72 -23.99
C PHE A 186 -5.41 4.84 -22.47
N GLU A 187 -6.52 5.23 -21.86
CA GLU A 187 -6.61 5.43 -20.42
C GLU A 187 -7.64 4.51 -19.78
N PRO A 188 -7.28 3.79 -18.70
CA PRO A 188 -8.21 2.93 -18.01
C PRO A 188 -9.29 3.77 -17.32
N ASN A 189 -10.55 3.44 -17.56
CA ASN A 189 -11.69 4.07 -16.91
C ASN A 189 -11.86 3.55 -15.48
N ARG A 190 -11.66 2.25 -15.27
CA ARG A 190 -11.88 1.59 -13.99
C ARG A 190 -10.58 1.46 -13.23
N LEU A 191 -10.43 2.25 -12.17
CA LEU A 191 -9.24 2.24 -11.31
C LEU A 191 -9.47 1.40 -10.03
N ARG A 192 -10.54 0.59 -9.99
CA ARG A 192 -10.87 -0.19 -8.81
C ARG A 192 -9.82 -1.23 -8.50
N ASN A 193 -9.46 -1.27 -7.21
CA ASN A 193 -8.53 -2.24 -6.66
C ASN A 193 -9.18 -2.95 -5.49
N TYR A 194 -8.98 -4.24 -5.39
CA TYR A 194 -9.49 -5.05 -4.30
C TYR A 194 -8.32 -5.66 -3.54
N TYR A 195 -8.33 -5.52 -2.20
CA TYR A 195 -7.26 -6.01 -1.35
C TYR A 195 -7.81 -7.00 -0.34
N VAL A 196 -7.03 -8.05 -0.10
CA VAL A 196 -7.20 -8.96 1.03
C VAL A 196 -5.93 -8.93 1.85
N TYR A 197 -6.03 -8.70 3.14
CA TYR A 197 -4.92 -8.81 4.06
C TYR A 197 -5.30 -9.66 5.26
N THR A 198 -4.57 -10.73 5.48
CA THR A 198 -4.84 -11.68 6.57
C THR A 198 -3.54 -12.14 7.20
N GLY A 199 -3.60 -12.41 8.48
CA GLY A 199 -2.45 -12.93 9.23
C GLY A 199 -2.81 -13.41 10.62
N TYR A 200 -1.81 -13.98 11.26
CA TYR A 200 -1.94 -14.51 12.61
C TYR A 200 -0.69 -14.18 13.43
N ARG A 201 -0.88 -13.65 14.65
CA ARG A 201 0.20 -13.30 15.57
C ARG A 201 0.44 -14.43 16.56
N TYR A 202 1.32 -15.34 16.23
CA TYR A 202 1.62 -16.49 17.07
C TYR A 202 2.58 -16.12 18.21
N THR A 203 2.20 -16.46 19.45
CA THR A 203 3.08 -16.45 20.63
C THR A 203 3.00 -17.79 21.31
N LYS A 204 4.14 -18.34 21.76
CA LYS A 204 4.18 -19.67 22.40
C LYS A 204 3.34 -19.73 23.68
N ASN A 205 3.32 -18.63 24.45
CA ASN A 205 2.50 -18.46 25.66
C ASN A 205 2.27 -16.95 25.88
N LYS A 206 1.40 -16.59 26.83
CA LYS A 206 1.07 -15.19 27.15
C LYS A 206 2.27 -14.34 27.61
N ASN A 207 3.33 -14.98 28.14
CA ASN A 207 4.55 -14.30 28.63
C ASN A 207 5.70 -14.40 27.61
N SER A 208 5.45 -14.89 26.41
CA SER A 208 6.48 -14.98 25.38
C SER A 208 6.88 -13.58 24.92
N ARG A 209 8.16 -13.30 24.93
CA ARG A 209 8.70 -12.07 24.33
C ARG A 209 8.78 -12.13 22.81
N LEU A 210 8.69 -13.32 22.23
CA LEU A 210 8.72 -13.51 20.79
C LEU A 210 7.32 -13.74 20.25
N GLU A 211 6.95 -12.94 19.28
CA GLU A 211 5.77 -13.08 18.44
C GLU A 211 6.21 -13.36 16.99
N ILE A 212 5.56 -14.31 16.35
CA ILE A 212 5.77 -14.63 14.93
C ILE A 212 4.48 -14.32 14.19
N GLU A 213 4.54 -13.45 13.18
CA GLU A 213 3.39 -13.02 12.40
C GLU A 213 3.56 -13.43 10.93
N PRO A 214 3.10 -14.61 10.51
CA PRO A 214 2.85 -14.90 9.11
C PRO A 214 1.64 -14.11 8.63
N SER A 215 1.74 -13.52 7.42
CA SER A 215 0.64 -12.80 6.80
C SER A 215 0.68 -12.88 5.28
N VAL A 216 -0.48 -12.69 4.67
CA VAL A 216 -0.66 -12.67 3.22
C VAL A 216 -1.40 -11.41 2.84
N PHE A 217 -0.86 -10.69 1.88
CA PHE A 217 -1.54 -9.58 1.21
C PHE A 217 -1.78 -9.98 -0.23
N PHE A 218 -3.01 -9.81 -0.70
CA PHE A 218 -3.42 -10.04 -2.08
C PHE A 218 -4.06 -8.76 -2.61
N GLN A 219 -3.71 -8.38 -3.84
CA GLN A 219 -4.30 -7.25 -4.54
C GLN A 219 -4.68 -7.65 -5.96
N TRP A 220 -5.87 -7.28 -6.38
CA TRP A 220 -6.36 -7.46 -7.74
C TRP A 220 -6.77 -6.10 -8.33
N PHE A 221 -6.29 -5.83 -9.55
CA PHE A 221 -6.57 -4.63 -10.32
C PHE A 221 -7.65 -4.93 -11.35
N GLU A 222 -8.79 -4.24 -11.26
CA GLU A 222 -9.91 -4.46 -12.19
C GLU A 222 -9.59 -3.94 -13.61
N SER A 223 -8.73 -2.93 -13.73
CA SER A 223 -8.37 -2.26 -14.98
C SER A 223 -7.77 -3.20 -16.03
N ASP A 224 -6.85 -4.06 -15.61
CA ASP A 224 -6.10 -4.95 -16.50
C ASP A 224 -6.13 -6.42 -16.07
N GLY A 225 -6.78 -6.73 -14.94
CA GLY A 225 -6.92 -8.07 -14.40
C GLY A 225 -5.65 -8.61 -13.74
N ARG A 226 -4.57 -7.82 -13.61
CA ARG A 226 -3.37 -8.24 -12.86
C ARG A 226 -3.70 -8.48 -11.40
N SER A 227 -2.96 -9.38 -10.80
CA SER A 227 -3.00 -9.54 -9.35
C SER A 227 -1.62 -9.83 -8.79
N VAL A 228 -1.36 -9.32 -7.59
CA VAL A 228 -0.12 -9.51 -6.85
C VAL A 228 -0.39 -10.14 -5.49
N THR A 229 0.55 -10.94 -5.03
CA THR A 229 0.52 -11.52 -3.69
C THR A 229 1.82 -11.26 -2.98
N ASP A 230 1.73 -10.87 -1.69
CA ASP A 230 2.86 -10.82 -0.77
C ASP A 230 2.69 -11.94 0.25
N LEU A 231 3.72 -12.74 0.40
CA LEU A 231 3.89 -13.66 1.52
C LEU A 231 4.88 -13.05 2.50
N ASN A 232 4.43 -12.86 3.74
CA ASN A 232 5.21 -12.17 4.76
C ASN A 232 5.40 -13.05 5.98
N VAL A 233 6.57 -12.95 6.58
CA VAL A 233 6.82 -13.46 7.94
C VAL A 233 7.57 -12.38 8.71
N LYS A 234 7.03 -12.00 9.87
CA LYS A 234 7.61 -10.99 10.76
C LYS A 234 7.81 -11.59 12.15
N PHE A 235 8.95 -11.35 12.73
CA PHE A 235 9.33 -11.73 14.10
C PHE A 235 9.42 -10.47 14.92
N ARG A 236 8.65 -10.35 16.02
CA ARG A 236 8.75 -9.26 17.00
C ARG A 236 9.28 -9.79 18.32
N TRP A 237 10.23 -9.04 18.87
CA TRP A 237 10.77 -9.26 20.22
C TRP A 237 10.35 -8.12 21.11
N TYR A 238 9.46 -8.41 22.05
CA TYR A 238 8.92 -7.44 23.00
C TYR A 238 9.81 -7.29 24.21
N ASP A 239 9.97 -6.05 24.64
CA ASP A 239 10.52 -5.65 25.94
C ASP A 239 9.56 -4.65 26.59
N PHE A 240 8.56 -5.16 27.32
CA PHE A 240 7.37 -4.45 27.79
C PHE A 240 6.55 -3.84 26.64
N GLU A 241 6.49 -2.52 26.54
CA GLU A 241 5.78 -1.79 25.46
C GLU A 241 6.67 -1.52 24.24
N ASP A 242 7.98 -1.67 24.42
CA ASP A 242 8.96 -1.54 23.35
C ASP A 242 9.08 -2.86 22.57
N TYR A 243 9.43 -2.80 21.32
CA TYR A 243 9.73 -3.99 20.53
C TYR A 243 10.71 -3.69 19.38
N TYR A 244 11.39 -4.76 18.98
CA TYR A 244 12.17 -4.83 17.75
C TYR A 244 11.55 -5.86 16.84
N TYR A 245 11.61 -5.64 15.53
CA TYR A 245 11.17 -6.65 14.61
C TYR A 245 12.12 -6.81 13.43
N ALA A 246 12.13 -8.01 12.88
CA ALA A 246 12.73 -8.35 11.60
C ALA A 246 11.81 -9.31 10.85
N GLY A 247 11.91 -9.31 9.53
CA GLY A 247 11.07 -10.19 8.72
C GLY A 247 11.50 -10.20 7.27
N VAL A 248 10.71 -10.86 6.46
CA VAL A 248 10.91 -10.95 5.02
C VAL A 248 9.56 -10.95 4.31
N THR A 249 9.55 -10.30 3.14
CA THR A 249 8.43 -10.30 2.19
C THR A 249 8.88 -10.92 0.88
N TYR A 250 8.02 -11.75 0.30
CA TYR A 250 8.15 -12.28 -1.04
C TYR A 250 6.95 -11.82 -1.86
N ARG A 251 7.17 -10.91 -2.85
CA ARG A 251 6.10 -10.37 -3.72
C ARG A 251 6.21 -10.95 -5.12
N PHE A 252 5.09 -11.41 -5.66
CA PHE A 252 5.01 -11.95 -7.02
C PHE A 252 3.68 -11.60 -7.70
N LEU A 253 3.69 -11.58 -9.03
CA LEU A 253 2.47 -11.61 -9.85
C LEU A 253 1.90 -13.03 -9.81
N ASN A 254 0.57 -13.16 -9.70
CA ASN A 254 -0.06 -14.48 -9.51
C ASN A 254 0.02 -15.38 -10.75
N ASP A 255 0.27 -14.83 -11.92
CA ASP A 255 0.58 -15.56 -13.16
C ASP A 255 2.06 -15.95 -13.27
N GLN A 256 2.94 -15.46 -12.37
CA GLN A 256 4.39 -15.64 -12.39
C GLN A 256 4.97 -15.99 -11.00
N ILE A 257 4.37 -16.96 -10.31
CA ILE A 257 4.72 -17.30 -8.91
C ILE A 257 6.21 -17.64 -8.74
N GLY A 258 6.84 -18.27 -9.75
CA GLY A 258 8.26 -18.64 -9.72
C GLY A 258 9.23 -17.48 -9.95
N ASN A 259 8.75 -16.32 -10.41
CA ASN A 259 9.54 -15.12 -10.70
C ASN A 259 9.07 -13.99 -9.81
N PRO A 260 9.64 -13.80 -8.61
CA PRO A 260 9.21 -12.74 -7.72
C PRO A 260 9.54 -11.36 -8.32
N LEU A 261 8.66 -10.40 -8.08
CA LEU A 261 8.94 -8.99 -8.36
C LEU A 261 10.08 -8.50 -7.48
N TYR A 262 10.05 -8.88 -6.20
CA TYR A 262 11.13 -8.64 -5.26
C TYR A 262 11.06 -9.56 -4.04
N ILE A 263 12.19 -9.68 -3.37
CA ILE A 263 12.30 -10.17 -1.98
C ILE A 263 12.74 -8.98 -1.14
N ALA A 264 12.07 -8.75 0.00
CA ALA A 264 12.37 -7.62 0.85
C ALA A 264 12.62 -8.06 2.31
N PRO A 265 13.84 -8.01 2.82
CA PRO A 265 14.08 -7.97 4.24
C PRO A 265 13.47 -6.69 4.84
N ILE A 266 12.84 -6.83 5.97
CA ILE A 266 12.25 -5.74 6.74
C ILE A 266 12.79 -5.76 8.16
N MET A 267 12.99 -4.59 8.76
CA MET A 267 13.38 -4.44 10.15
C MET A 267 12.84 -3.15 10.73
N GLY A 268 12.74 -3.09 12.04
CA GLY A 268 12.37 -1.86 12.71
C GLY A 268 12.29 -2.01 14.23
N LEU A 269 11.90 -0.93 14.85
CA LEU A 269 11.77 -0.85 16.29
C LEU A 269 10.70 0.16 16.69
N LYS A 270 10.07 -0.09 17.81
CA LYS A 270 9.32 0.88 18.60
C LYS A 270 9.99 1.03 19.94
N LYS A 271 10.35 2.26 20.29
CA LYS A 271 10.92 2.58 21.61
C LYS A 271 10.21 3.79 22.19
N SER A 272 9.51 3.57 23.31
CA SER A 272 8.62 4.58 23.89
C SER A 272 7.60 5.04 22.83
N ASN A 273 7.57 6.32 22.52
CA ASN A 273 6.66 6.91 21.54
C ASN A 273 7.21 6.93 20.12
N PHE A 274 8.48 6.53 19.92
CA PHE A 274 9.12 6.61 18.61
C PHE A 274 9.09 5.28 17.89
N TYR A 275 8.87 5.34 16.58
CA TYR A 275 8.86 4.21 15.67
C TYR A 275 9.84 4.43 14.53
N PHE A 276 10.59 3.40 14.18
CA PHE A 276 11.45 3.34 13.00
C PHE A 276 11.22 2.02 12.28
N GLY A 277 11.06 2.08 10.97
CA GLY A 277 10.98 0.92 10.09
C GLY A 277 11.83 1.12 8.84
N TYR A 278 12.44 0.04 8.37
CA TYR A 278 13.21 0.01 7.14
C TYR A 278 12.94 -1.29 6.39
N SER A 279 12.80 -1.18 5.07
CA SER A 279 12.73 -2.32 4.15
C SER A 279 13.63 -2.06 2.95
N TYR A 280 14.31 -3.09 2.52
CA TYR A 280 15.11 -3.08 1.30
C TYR A 280 14.54 -4.10 0.32
N GLN A 281 14.04 -3.63 -0.84
CA GLN A 281 13.44 -4.50 -1.86
C GLN A 281 14.51 -4.87 -2.89
N ILE A 282 14.91 -6.12 -2.88
CA ILE A 282 15.83 -6.71 -3.84
C ILE A 282 15.02 -7.14 -5.06
N ILE A 283 15.12 -6.37 -6.14
CA ILE A 283 14.42 -6.62 -7.39
C ILE A 283 15.12 -7.77 -8.10
N LEU A 284 14.37 -8.76 -8.60
CA LEU A 284 14.93 -9.99 -9.20
C LEU A 284 14.65 -10.10 -10.71
N ASN A 285 14.44 -8.98 -11.38
CA ASN A 285 14.23 -8.89 -12.82
C ASN A 285 15.45 -8.23 -13.51
N GLU A 286 15.33 -7.95 -14.81
CA GLU A 286 16.43 -7.37 -15.63
C GLU A 286 16.90 -5.98 -15.14
N ILE A 287 16.08 -5.25 -14.39
CA ILE A 287 16.42 -3.94 -13.79
C ILE A 287 17.54 -4.08 -12.75
N LEU A 288 17.76 -5.27 -12.18
CA LEU A 288 18.82 -5.52 -11.21
C LEU A 288 20.22 -5.10 -11.71
N GLY A 289 20.45 -5.18 -13.03
CA GLY A 289 21.72 -4.75 -13.63
C GLY A 289 21.97 -3.24 -13.63
N PHE A 290 20.91 -2.44 -13.42
CA PHE A 290 20.95 -0.97 -13.52
C PHE A 290 20.61 -0.27 -12.20
N SER A 291 20.06 -0.99 -11.24
CA SER A 291 19.56 -0.44 -9.97
C SER A 291 20.14 -1.16 -8.78
N THR A 292 20.42 -0.43 -7.71
CA THR A 292 20.81 -1.01 -6.42
C THR A 292 19.63 -1.44 -5.55
N GLY A 293 18.39 -1.42 -6.08
CA GLY A 293 17.17 -1.84 -5.37
C GLY A 293 16.28 -0.68 -4.94
N THR A 294 15.32 -0.98 -4.08
CA THR A 294 14.33 -0.02 -3.57
C THR A 294 14.44 0.08 -2.05
N HIS A 295 14.46 1.29 -1.54
CA HIS A 295 14.54 1.59 -0.13
C HIS A 295 13.21 2.14 0.38
N VAL A 296 12.71 1.60 1.48
CA VAL A 296 11.51 2.09 2.19
C VAL A 296 11.89 2.43 3.61
N VAL A 297 11.67 3.67 4.00
CA VAL A 297 11.92 4.17 5.36
C VAL A 297 10.60 4.64 5.96
N THR A 298 10.33 4.25 7.20
CA THR A 298 9.19 4.74 7.97
C THR A 298 9.68 5.32 9.28
N LEU A 299 9.33 6.57 9.54
CA LEU A 299 9.52 7.22 10.83
C LEU A 299 8.16 7.46 11.47
N GLY A 300 8.04 7.31 12.77
CA GLY A 300 6.77 7.49 13.43
C GLY A 300 6.87 7.98 14.85
N VAL A 301 5.75 8.53 15.31
CA VAL A 301 5.54 8.90 16.70
C VAL A 301 4.11 8.57 17.12
N ASP A 302 3.97 8.01 18.32
CA ASP A 302 2.70 7.71 18.98
C ASP A 302 2.49 8.77 20.09
N LEU A 303 1.52 9.68 19.86
CA LEU A 303 1.26 10.80 20.74
C LEU A 303 0.03 10.55 21.61
N PHE A 304 0.00 11.17 22.79
CA PHE A 304 -1.18 11.19 23.67
C PHE A 304 -1.72 9.80 23.96
N GLN A 305 -1.19 9.16 25.00
CA GLN A 305 -1.69 7.88 25.50
C GLN A 305 -3.02 8.08 26.24
N GLY A 306 -3.97 7.12 26.08
CA GLY A 306 -5.19 7.10 26.87
C GLY A 306 -6.29 8.05 26.40
N LEU A 307 -6.42 8.26 25.08
CA LEU A 307 -7.53 9.03 24.49
C LEU A 307 -8.92 8.46 24.82
N SER A 308 -8.99 7.23 25.30
CA SER A 308 -10.24 6.55 25.67
C SER A 308 -9.98 5.53 26.78
N ASN A 309 -10.88 5.45 27.76
CA ASN A 309 -10.86 4.42 28.81
C ASN A 309 -11.34 3.05 28.32
N CYS A 310 -11.65 2.88 27.05
CA CYS A 310 -12.15 1.65 26.48
C CYS A 310 -11.05 0.87 25.73
N ARG A 311 -10.84 -0.38 26.13
CA ARG A 311 -10.02 -1.34 25.36
C ARG A 311 -10.80 -1.90 24.13
N CYS A 312 -11.65 -1.09 23.52
CA CYS A 312 -12.59 -1.54 22.50
C CYS A 312 -11.98 -1.76 21.11
N THR A 313 -10.68 -1.53 20.95
CA THR A 313 -10.02 -1.61 19.64
C THR A 313 -8.61 -2.20 19.68
N TYR A 314 -8.24 -2.84 20.79
CA TYR A 314 -6.92 -3.50 20.96
C TYR A 314 -6.86 -4.86 20.28
#